data_baf28384e1cbdad7e33de8be62b08d5b
#
_entry.id   baf28384e1cbdad7e33de8be62b08d5b
#
_cell.length_a   1.000
_cell.length_b   1.000
_cell.length_c   1.000
_cell.angle_alpha   90.00
_cell.angle_beta   90.00
_cell.angle_gamma   90.00
#
_symmetry.space_group_name_H-M   'P 1'
#
loop_
_entity.id
_entity.type
_entity.pdbx_description
1 polymer ?
#
loop_
_entity_poly.entity_id
_entity_poly.type
_entity_poly.pdbx_seq_one_letter_code
_entity_poly.pdbx_strand_id
1 'polypeptide(L)'
;MILAAGRWTADRRSDEDAGMAGTARKSAADLLEAARSVIQRVAPETAWAASGAGEALIVDIRSDDERRRDGIVPASLHVPRTVLEWRVDPESGWSNRHVVATQRRLILLCAHGWSSSFAAATLVDLGYRDAGDVEGGFEAWLASGLPTACAPEHPTGVRPGMAPPD
;
A
#
# COMPACT_ATOMS: atom_id res chain seq x y z
N MET A 1 33.12 -29.16 -22.72
CA MET A 1 33.55 -29.00 -21.31
C MET A 1 32.36 -28.43 -20.54
N ILE A 2 31.61 -29.32 -19.90
CA ILE A 2 30.31 -29.05 -19.26
C ILE A 2 30.61 -28.70 -17.81
N LEU A 3 30.30 -27.48 -17.40
CA LEU A 3 30.38 -27.05 -15.99
C LEU A 3 29.12 -27.51 -15.23
N ALA A 4 29.37 -28.35 -14.25
CA ALA A 4 28.36 -28.94 -13.40
C ALA A 4 27.63 -27.89 -12.53
N ALA A 5 26.30 -27.96 -12.57
CA ALA A 5 25.42 -27.21 -11.66
C ALA A 5 25.68 -27.62 -10.21
N GLY A 6 26.14 -26.70 -9.39
CA GLY A 6 26.30 -26.87 -7.95
C GLY A 6 24.95 -27.08 -7.30
N ARG A 7 24.73 -28.23 -6.71
CA ARG A 7 23.56 -28.60 -5.93
C ARG A 7 23.64 -27.86 -4.58
N TRP A 8 22.74 -26.93 -4.34
CA TRP A 8 22.58 -26.27 -3.04
C TRP A 8 22.00 -27.28 -2.05
N THR A 9 22.85 -27.85 -1.19
CA THR A 9 22.41 -28.73 -0.10
C THR A 9 22.09 -27.89 1.13
N ALA A 10 20.82 -27.77 1.45
CA ALA A 10 20.35 -27.22 2.73
C ALA A 10 20.54 -28.31 3.81
N ASP A 11 21.75 -28.43 4.35
CA ASP A 11 21.96 -29.19 5.59
C ASP A 11 23.18 -28.65 6.34
N ARG A 12 22.88 -27.80 7.29
CA ARG A 12 23.65 -27.59 8.54
C ARG A 12 22.83 -26.70 9.49
N ARG A 13 21.86 -27.31 10.18
CA ARG A 13 21.44 -26.79 11.48
C ARG A 13 22.16 -27.61 12.52
N SER A 14 23.29 -27.13 12.97
CA SER A 14 23.97 -27.58 14.19
C SER A 14 23.19 -27.07 15.42
N ASP A 15 23.06 -27.95 16.41
CA ASP A 15 22.31 -27.84 17.66
C ASP A 15 22.87 -26.78 18.64
N GLU A 16 23.00 -25.50 18.26
CA GLU A 16 23.46 -24.42 19.16
C GLU A 16 22.44 -23.31 19.41
N ASP A 17 21.16 -23.50 19.05
CA ASP A 17 20.08 -22.53 19.30
C ASP A 17 19.19 -22.87 20.51
N ALA A 18 19.75 -23.42 21.57
CA ALA A 18 19.05 -23.64 22.83
C ALA A 18 19.23 -22.44 23.79
N GLY A 19 18.82 -21.24 23.41
CA GLY A 19 19.04 -20.07 24.26
C GLY A 19 18.23 -18.82 24.03
N MET A 20 17.45 -18.76 22.97
CA MET A 20 16.47 -17.67 22.81
C MET A 20 15.08 -18.29 22.65
N ALA A 21 14.15 -17.96 23.56
CA ALA A 21 12.73 -18.26 23.41
C ALA A 21 12.26 -17.57 22.10
N GLY A 22 12.45 -18.26 20.99
CA GLY A 22 12.15 -17.78 19.65
C GLY A 22 10.64 -17.57 19.53
N THR A 23 10.22 -16.33 19.34
CA THR A 23 8.89 -16.05 18.83
C THR A 23 8.71 -16.89 17.57
N ALA A 24 7.70 -17.77 17.56
CA ALA A 24 7.42 -18.65 16.42
C ALA A 24 7.37 -17.82 15.13
N ARG A 25 8.04 -18.29 14.07
CA ARG A 25 8.08 -17.61 12.78
C ARG A 25 6.65 -17.39 12.27
N LYS A 26 6.28 -16.15 12.01
CA LYS A 26 5.00 -15.80 11.40
C LYS A 26 5.06 -16.00 9.87
N SER A 27 3.98 -16.51 9.30
CA SER A 27 3.79 -16.54 7.85
C SER A 27 3.33 -15.15 7.33
N ALA A 28 3.36 -14.95 6.00
CA ALA A 28 2.79 -13.75 5.41
C ALA A 28 1.27 -13.64 5.66
N ALA A 29 0.58 -14.78 5.75
CA ALA A 29 -0.85 -14.81 6.07
C ALA A 29 -1.10 -14.32 7.51
N ASP A 30 -0.32 -14.79 8.50
CA ASP A 30 -0.43 -14.34 9.89
C ASP A 30 -0.20 -12.82 10.03
N LEU A 31 0.78 -12.31 9.30
CA LEU A 31 1.06 -10.86 9.27
C LEU A 31 -0.08 -10.07 8.62
N LEU A 32 -0.65 -10.60 7.54
CA LEU A 32 -1.77 -9.97 6.85
C LEU A 32 -3.03 -9.96 7.72
N GLU A 33 -3.32 -11.06 8.42
CA GLU A 33 -4.42 -11.15 9.36
C GLU A 33 -4.24 -10.14 10.50
N ALA A 34 -3.05 -10.06 11.08
CA ALA A 34 -2.73 -9.06 12.11
C ALA A 34 -2.91 -7.62 11.60
N ALA A 35 -2.46 -7.30 10.40
CA ALA A 35 -2.67 -5.98 9.79
C ALA A 35 -4.16 -5.66 9.62
N ARG A 36 -4.94 -6.64 9.14
CA ARG A 36 -6.38 -6.49 8.92
C ARG A 36 -7.18 -6.36 10.22
N SER A 37 -6.69 -6.86 11.33
CA SER A 37 -7.36 -6.76 12.62
C SER A 37 -7.37 -5.35 13.22
N VAL A 38 -6.50 -4.45 12.74
CA VAL A 38 -6.35 -3.08 13.28
C VAL A 38 -6.84 -1.99 12.32
N ILE A 39 -7.29 -2.35 11.12
CA ILE A 39 -7.76 -1.41 10.10
C ILE A 39 -9.25 -1.61 9.79
N GLN A 40 -9.83 -0.65 9.11
CA GLN A 40 -11.17 -0.80 8.57
C GLN A 40 -11.10 -1.14 7.07
N ARG A 41 -11.54 -2.34 6.73
CA ARG A 41 -11.65 -2.75 5.33
C ARG A 41 -13.02 -2.38 4.80
N VAL A 42 -13.09 -1.89 3.57
CA VAL A 42 -14.34 -1.46 2.95
C VAL A 42 -14.49 -2.01 1.53
N ALA A 43 -15.72 -2.32 1.16
CA ALA A 43 -16.05 -2.69 -0.21
C ALA A 43 -15.75 -1.51 -1.18
N PRO A 44 -15.44 -1.78 -2.45
CA PRO A 44 -15.16 -0.74 -3.45
C PRO A 44 -16.27 0.32 -3.54
N GLU A 45 -17.54 -0.09 -3.51
CA GLU A 45 -18.70 0.79 -3.59
C GLU A 45 -18.78 1.75 -2.38
N THR A 46 -18.44 1.25 -1.20
CA THR A 46 -18.39 2.06 0.03
C THR A 46 -17.26 3.09 -0.05
N ALA A 47 -16.08 2.68 -0.53
CA ALA A 47 -14.95 3.59 -0.73
C ALA A 47 -15.30 4.69 -1.76
N TRP A 48 -15.98 4.32 -2.86
CA TRP A 48 -16.42 5.25 -3.88
C TRP A 48 -17.42 6.26 -3.34
N ALA A 49 -18.44 5.80 -2.62
CA ALA A 49 -19.45 6.67 -2.01
C ALA A 49 -18.84 7.65 -1.00
N ALA A 50 -17.99 7.17 -0.10
CA ALA A 50 -17.30 8.00 0.89
C ALA A 50 -16.38 9.04 0.25
N SER A 51 -15.68 8.68 -0.83
CA SER A 51 -14.85 9.62 -1.60
C SER A 51 -15.69 10.70 -2.27
N GLY A 52 -16.82 10.32 -2.87
CA GLY A 52 -17.76 11.25 -3.52
C GLY A 52 -18.42 12.20 -2.54
N ALA A 53 -18.68 11.75 -1.31
CA ALA A 53 -19.21 12.58 -0.21
C ALA A 53 -18.13 13.50 0.42
N GLY A 54 -16.85 13.35 0.06
CA GLY A 54 -15.76 14.11 0.66
C GLY A 54 -15.34 13.62 2.06
N GLU A 55 -15.83 12.46 2.49
CA GLU A 55 -15.54 11.86 3.80
C GLU A 55 -14.23 11.07 3.80
N ALA A 56 -13.85 10.52 2.64
CA ALA A 56 -12.62 9.76 2.46
C ALA A 56 -11.76 10.29 1.31
N LEU A 57 -10.46 10.04 1.40
CA LEU A 57 -9.50 10.19 0.33
C LEU A 57 -8.98 8.80 -0.06
N ILE A 58 -9.24 8.38 -1.30
CA ILE A 58 -8.67 7.15 -1.83
C ILE A 58 -7.21 7.42 -2.22
N VAL A 59 -6.28 6.66 -1.65
CA VAL A 59 -4.86 6.74 -1.94
C VAL A 59 -4.43 5.49 -2.71
N ASP A 60 -4.15 5.64 -3.99
CA ASP A 60 -3.67 4.57 -4.85
C ASP A 60 -2.16 4.38 -4.63
N ILE A 61 -1.78 3.24 -4.06
CA ILE A 61 -0.38 2.92 -3.74
C ILE A 61 0.28 2.02 -4.79
N ARG A 62 -0.38 1.73 -5.91
CA ARG A 62 0.16 0.95 -7.01
C ARG A 62 1.31 1.66 -7.71
N SER A 63 2.10 0.89 -8.46
CA SER A 63 3.14 1.44 -9.33
C SER A 63 2.55 2.24 -10.50
N ASP A 64 3.34 3.12 -11.08
CA ASP A 64 2.94 3.85 -12.29
C ASP A 64 2.64 2.91 -13.45
N ASP A 65 3.36 1.77 -13.57
CA ASP A 65 3.13 0.80 -14.63
C ASP A 65 1.79 0.08 -14.48
N GLU A 66 1.41 -0.33 -13.27
CA GLU A 66 0.08 -0.90 -13.00
C GLU A 66 -1.02 0.10 -13.31
N ARG A 67 -0.86 1.36 -12.89
CA ARG A 67 -1.84 2.42 -13.13
C ARG A 67 -1.99 2.76 -14.62
N ARG A 68 -0.89 2.81 -15.36
CA ARG A 68 -0.95 3.02 -16.83
C ARG A 68 -1.62 1.88 -17.56
N ARG A 69 -1.35 0.65 -17.16
CA ARG A 69 -1.89 -0.55 -17.78
C ARG A 69 -3.38 -0.72 -17.49
N ASP A 70 -3.78 -0.55 -16.22
CA ASP A 70 -5.09 -0.96 -15.73
C ASP A 70 -6.05 0.23 -15.54
N GLY A 71 -5.56 1.46 -15.61
CA GLY A 71 -6.33 2.66 -15.28
C GLY A 71 -6.26 3.02 -13.79
N ILE A 72 -6.97 4.07 -13.40
CA ILE A 72 -7.01 4.64 -12.05
C ILE A 72 -8.43 4.84 -11.55
N VAL A 73 -8.61 4.93 -10.26
CA VAL A 73 -9.85 5.44 -9.64
C VAL A 73 -9.89 6.95 -9.82
N PRO A 74 -10.95 7.53 -10.38
CA PRO A 74 -11.08 8.97 -10.54
C PRO A 74 -10.96 9.71 -9.19
N ALA A 75 -10.29 10.84 -9.18
CA ALA A 75 -10.04 11.66 -8.00
C ALA A 75 -9.24 10.97 -6.86
N SER A 76 -8.68 9.79 -7.09
CA SER A 76 -7.72 9.20 -6.16
C SER A 76 -6.38 9.94 -6.19
N LEU A 77 -5.73 10.01 -5.04
CA LEU A 77 -4.35 10.52 -4.94
C LEU A 77 -3.38 9.37 -5.16
N HIS A 78 -2.37 9.57 -6.00
CA HIS A 78 -1.30 8.60 -6.17
C HIS A 78 -0.15 8.87 -5.20
N VAL A 79 0.15 7.87 -4.38
CA VAL A 79 1.35 7.83 -3.54
C VAL A 79 1.93 6.42 -3.61
N PRO A 80 3.02 6.19 -4.35
CA PRO A 80 3.62 4.87 -4.46
C PRO A 80 3.92 4.24 -3.09
N ARG A 81 3.68 2.93 -2.97
CA ARG A 81 3.89 2.20 -1.70
C ARG A 81 5.28 2.41 -1.10
N THR A 82 6.29 2.56 -1.94
CA THR A 82 7.71 2.69 -1.53
C THR A 82 8.04 3.98 -0.79
N VAL A 83 7.18 4.98 -0.86
CA VAL A 83 7.38 6.31 -0.23
C VAL A 83 6.18 6.75 0.61
N LEU A 84 5.20 5.87 0.82
CA LEU A 84 3.93 6.21 1.44
C LEU A 84 4.12 6.85 2.81
N GLU A 85 4.85 6.21 3.70
CA GLU A 85 5.05 6.66 5.07
C GLU A 85 5.65 8.08 5.11
N TRP A 86 6.66 8.34 4.29
CA TRP A 86 7.29 9.66 4.18
C TRP A 86 6.34 10.72 3.63
N ARG A 87 5.39 10.32 2.78
CA ARG A 87 4.43 11.26 2.15
C ARG A 87 3.24 11.58 3.04
N VAL A 88 2.94 10.72 4.01
CA VAL A 88 1.81 10.94 4.93
C VAL A 88 2.23 11.50 6.27
N ASP A 89 3.48 11.30 6.70
CA ASP A 89 4.00 11.82 7.96
C ASP A 89 4.25 13.34 7.84
N PRO A 90 3.53 14.17 8.61
CA PRO A 90 3.70 15.63 8.57
C PRO A 90 5.08 16.10 9.04
N GLU A 91 5.79 15.28 9.82
CA GLU A 91 7.11 15.62 10.38
C GLU A 91 8.27 15.14 9.51
N SER A 92 8.01 14.39 8.45
CA SER A 92 9.04 13.79 7.60
C SER A 92 9.88 14.78 6.78
N GLY A 93 9.42 16.00 6.58
CA GLY A 93 9.99 16.97 5.63
C GLY A 93 9.70 16.64 4.15
N TRP A 94 9.09 15.47 3.86
CA TRP A 94 8.74 15.00 2.52
C TRP A 94 7.24 14.82 2.34
N SER A 95 6.44 15.30 3.27
CA SER A 95 5.00 15.10 3.33
C SER A 95 4.28 15.67 2.10
N ASN A 96 3.25 14.97 1.67
CA ASN A 96 2.33 15.48 0.68
C ASN A 96 1.25 16.34 1.34
N ARG A 97 1.29 17.65 1.08
CA ARG A 97 0.34 18.61 1.66
C ARG A 97 -1.13 18.24 1.44
N HIS A 98 -1.47 17.55 0.36
CA HIS A 98 -2.84 17.13 0.09
C HIS A 98 -3.30 15.97 0.98
N VAL A 99 -2.35 15.20 1.52
CA VAL A 99 -2.63 14.14 2.49
C VAL A 99 -2.67 14.72 3.90
N VAL A 100 -1.62 15.41 4.32
CA VAL A 100 -1.50 15.89 5.71
C VAL A 100 -2.51 16.99 6.06
N ALA A 101 -2.93 17.78 5.09
CA ALA A 101 -3.95 18.82 5.30
C ALA A 101 -5.39 18.27 5.28
N THR A 102 -5.60 17.02 4.89
CA THR A 102 -6.95 16.46 4.82
C THR A 102 -7.45 16.06 6.21
N GLN A 103 -8.72 16.39 6.49
CA GLN A 103 -9.44 15.84 7.64
C GLN A 103 -10.19 14.54 7.27
N ARG A 104 -10.06 14.09 6.03
CA ARG A 104 -10.76 12.92 5.53
C ARG A 104 -10.03 11.64 5.92
N ARG A 105 -10.79 10.58 6.09
CA ARG A 105 -10.27 9.23 6.27
C ARG A 105 -9.43 8.80 5.05
N LEU A 106 -8.29 8.15 5.29
CA LEU A 106 -7.48 7.58 4.22
C LEU A 106 -7.89 6.14 3.94
N ILE A 107 -8.26 5.85 2.68
CA ILE A 107 -8.58 4.50 2.22
C ILE A 107 -7.55 4.11 1.16
N LEU A 108 -6.70 3.15 1.47
CA LEU A 108 -5.62 2.72 0.58
C LEU A 108 -6.11 1.73 -0.46
N LEU A 109 -5.59 1.84 -1.68
CA LEU A 109 -5.89 0.95 -2.79
C LEU A 109 -4.59 0.39 -3.37
N CYS A 110 -4.45 -0.93 -3.40
CA CYS A 110 -3.42 -1.64 -4.18
C CYS A 110 -4.08 -2.53 -5.23
N ALA A 111 -3.33 -3.38 -5.92
CA ALA A 111 -3.90 -4.24 -6.97
C ALA A 111 -4.92 -5.26 -6.41
N HIS A 112 -4.58 -5.96 -5.31
CA HIS A 112 -5.33 -7.13 -4.82
C HIS A 112 -5.79 -7.02 -3.35
N GLY A 113 -5.61 -5.87 -2.68
CA GLY A 113 -6.01 -5.70 -1.28
C GLY A 113 -5.14 -6.44 -0.26
N TRP A 114 -3.83 -6.64 -0.57
CA TRP A 114 -2.86 -7.23 0.37
C TRP A 114 -1.88 -6.18 0.88
N SER A 115 -1.10 -5.57 0.00
CA SER A 115 -0.12 -4.55 0.41
C SER A 115 -0.79 -3.29 0.95
N SER A 116 -2.02 -2.98 0.53
CA SER A 116 -2.82 -1.89 1.11
C SER A 116 -3.21 -2.17 2.56
N SER A 117 -3.50 -3.43 2.92
CA SER A 117 -3.79 -3.77 4.32
C SER A 117 -2.57 -3.55 5.22
N PHE A 118 -1.37 -3.98 4.80
CA PHE A 118 -0.13 -3.69 5.55
C PHE A 118 0.13 -2.19 5.66
N ALA A 119 -0.03 -1.48 4.55
CA ALA A 119 0.18 -0.06 4.51
C ALA A 119 -0.80 0.69 5.42
N ALA A 120 -2.08 0.34 5.41
CA ALA A 120 -3.09 0.95 6.29
C ALA A 120 -2.79 0.71 7.77
N ALA A 121 -2.33 -0.50 8.14
CA ALA A 121 -1.91 -0.78 9.51
C ALA A 121 -0.73 0.11 9.95
N THR A 122 0.25 0.32 9.07
CA THR A 122 1.35 1.26 9.33
C THR A 122 0.84 2.70 9.48
N LEU A 123 -0.17 3.11 8.71
CA LEU A 123 -0.78 4.45 8.88
C LEU A 123 -1.51 4.59 10.22
N VAL A 124 -2.13 3.53 10.74
CA VAL A 124 -2.72 3.54 12.09
C VAL A 124 -1.65 3.82 13.14
N ASP A 125 -0.47 3.18 13.02
CA ASP A 125 0.67 3.42 13.91
C ASP A 125 1.22 4.86 13.78
N LEU A 126 1.14 5.47 12.59
CA LEU A 126 1.47 6.87 12.34
C LEU A 126 0.38 7.86 12.82
N GLY A 127 -0.70 7.37 13.44
CA GLY A 127 -1.76 8.21 14.02
C GLY A 127 -3.00 8.40 13.16
N TYR A 128 -3.06 7.83 11.96
CA TYR A 128 -4.26 7.84 11.10
C TYR A 128 -5.23 6.73 11.55
N ARG A 129 -5.87 6.91 12.71
CA ARG A 129 -6.65 5.88 13.40
C ARG A 129 -7.77 5.24 12.57
N ASP A 130 -8.31 5.99 11.62
CA ASP A 130 -9.40 5.54 10.75
C ASP A 130 -8.89 5.08 9.36
N ALA A 131 -7.56 4.88 9.22
CA ALA A 131 -7.01 4.36 7.97
C ALA A 131 -7.57 2.98 7.66
N GLY A 132 -7.82 2.73 6.39
CA GLY A 132 -8.34 1.46 5.93
C GLY A 132 -7.89 1.13 4.51
N ASP A 133 -8.40 0.02 3.98
CA ASP A 133 -8.12 -0.37 2.62
C ASP A 133 -9.38 -0.83 1.86
N VAL A 134 -9.30 -0.82 0.53
CA VAL A 134 -10.32 -1.38 -0.35
C VAL A 134 -10.16 -2.89 -0.39
N GLU A 135 -11.22 -3.63 -0.04
CA GLU A 135 -11.28 -5.09 -0.13
C GLU A 135 -11.07 -5.55 -1.57
N GLY A 136 -10.14 -6.50 -1.76
CA GLY A 136 -9.79 -7.00 -3.10
C GLY A 136 -9.05 -5.99 -3.99
N GLY A 137 -8.84 -4.77 -3.53
CA GLY A 137 -8.08 -3.74 -4.25
C GLY A 137 -8.69 -3.29 -5.57
N PHE A 138 -7.85 -2.92 -6.53
CA PHE A 138 -8.28 -2.42 -7.83
C PHE A 138 -8.94 -3.50 -8.69
N GLU A 139 -8.57 -4.77 -8.50
CA GLU A 139 -9.24 -5.89 -9.18
C GLU A 139 -10.72 -5.99 -8.78
N ALA A 140 -11.01 -5.91 -7.48
CA ALA A 140 -12.40 -5.87 -7.00
C ALA A 140 -13.13 -4.60 -7.43
N TRP A 141 -12.43 -3.45 -7.50
CA TRP A 141 -12.97 -2.21 -8.04
C TRP A 141 -13.47 -2.38 -9.48
N LEU A 142 -12.66 -3.00 -10.34
CA LEU A 142 -13.04 -3.30 -11.72
C LEU A 142 -14.22 -4.28 -11.78
N ALA A 143 -14.20 -5.34 -10.97
CA ALA A 143 -15.26 -6.34 -10.91
C ALA A 143 -16.61 -5.74 -10.46
N SER A 144 -16.59 -4.68 -9.65
CA SER A 144 -17.78 -3.94 -9.21
C SER A 144 -18.34 -2.99 -10.29
N GLY A 145 -17.69 -2.87 -11.45
CA GLY A 145 -18.12 -1.98 -12.52
C GLY A 145 -18.06 -0.48 -12.17
N LEU A 146 -17.28 -0.12 -11.17
CA LEU A 146 -17.10 1.27 -10.75
C LEU A 146 -16.27 2.08 -11.76
N PRO A 147 -16.43 3.43 -11.80
CA PRO A 147 -15.72 4.27 -12.75
C PRO A 147 -14.21 4.15 -12.65
N THR A 148 -13.55 4.14 -13.81
CA THR A 148 -12.11 4.26 -13.96
C THR A 148 -11.76 5.35 -14.95
N ALA A 149 -10.53 5.83 -14.91
CA ALA A 149 -9.96 6.79 -15.85
C ALA A 149 -8.57 6.34 -16.31
N CYS A 150 -8.09 6.89 -17.41
CA CYS A 150 -6.69 6.72 -17.80
C CYS A 150 -5.78 7.39 -16.78
N ALA A 151 -4.65 6.75 -16.49
CA ALA A 151 -3.62 7.42 -15.70
C ALA A 151 -3.09 8.63 -16.47
N PRO A 152 -2.84 9.77 -15.79
CA PRO A 152 -2.23 10.92 -16.44
C PRO A 152 -0.83 10.55 -16.95
N GLU A 153 -0.49 11.01 -18.15
CA GLU A 153 0.87 10.92 -18.65
C GLU A 153 1.76 11.86 -17.81
N HIS A 154 2.79 11.31 -17.19
CA HIS A 154 3.82 12.15 -16.61
C HIS A 154 4.65 12.77 -17.74
N PRO A 155 4.90 14.08 -17.72
CA PRO A 155 5.85 14.68 -18.66
C PRO A 155 7.18 13.95 -18.53
N THR A 156 7.67 13.41 -19.65
CA THR A 156 8.95 12.70 -19.71
C THR A 156 10.06 13.55 -19.12
N GLY A 157 10.70 13.12 -18.05
CA GLY A 157 11.83 13.79 -17.42
C GLY A 157 11.60 14.39 -16.04
N VAL A 158 10.36 14.51 -15.58
CA VAL A 158 10.08 14.95 -14.21
C VAL A 158 9.75 13.74 -13.36
N ARG A 159 10.65 13.34 -12.48
CA ARG A 159 10.34 12.36 -11.43
C ARG A 159 9.37 13.03 -10.45
N PRO A 160 8.15 12.49 -10.24
CA PRO A 160 7.24 13.09 -9.29
C PRO A 160 7.87 13.08 -7.90
N GLY A 161 8.22 14.25 -7.42
CA GLY A 161 8.19 14.51 -6.03
C GLY A 161 9.30 14.03 -5.13
N MET A 162 10.56 14.21 -5.55
CA MET A 162 11.68 14.31 -4.60
C MET A 162 12.45 15.62 -4.85
N ALA A 163 11.73 16.73 -4.90
CA ALA A 163 12.39 18.02 -4.65
C ALA A 163 12.62 18.10 -3.14
N PRO A 164 13.84 18.43 -2.68
CA PRO A 164 14.08 18.73 -1.27
C PRO A 164 13.16 19.87 -0.83
N PRO A 165 12.78 19.95 0.45
CA PRO A 165 12.12 21.13 0.98
C PRO A 165 13.04 22.34 0.77
N ASP A 166 12.45 23.46 0.34
CA ASP A 166 13.12 24.77 0.28
C ASP A 166 13.56 25.20 1.67
#